data_0300232e6e5643d04c282003b3b3dd9a
#
_entry.id   0300232e6e5643d04c282003b3b3dd9a
#
_cell.length_a   1.000
_cell.length_b   1.000
_cell.length_c   1.000
_cell.angle_alpha   90.00
_cell.angle_beta   90.00
_cell.angle_gamma   90.00
#
_symmetry.space_group_name_H-M   'P 1'
#
loop_
_entity.id
_entity.type
_entity.pdbx_description
1 polymer ?
#
loop_
_entity_poly.entity_id
_entity_poly.type
_entity_poly.pdbx_seq_one_letter_code
_entity_poly.pdbx_strand_id
1 'polypeptide(L)'
;MVNIRSNENIPYPAYERICNRGFSHANRLYDFNRVKYPLKRATWSIEEPHVENRGSDEWERLSWDEAAKLVADTLKYNTENYGARSNLFLCSAGNSFGVYGGSFTGNSFANVNGYTTLDVCLDYGDLHGIGQVTGGGWDFNQRNMSGDYRFAKTLFIWDTNPPNSQPHNWHFCIEAKEAGSNLVVIDPTYTVAASQATKWVPIKPGTDPALGMAILNVVIANEWYDTDFLREKTCAPLLVREDNGHFLRSTDFGEDGPAQLPEYPFYGMLLLQASKANKVPTLEQTADYVVWDADANARGAINETANPALEGRYEVDGVKVTTAWTLLKEHMAECTPEWAEKITEVPADTIVELARMYAQDAPSTIYAGYHLYDNCEVMGMTWATMAAITGNIGKKGASIGHLGKDKPYLNRTPDLFPNGLTGLANDIPWLALNEILETGQYLGKEFPVRLLYNVGA
;
A
#
# COMPACT_ATOMS: atom_id res chain seq x y z
N MET A 1 15.72 -27.97 17.96
CA MET A 1 15.38 -26.63 18.50
C MET A 1 14.51 -26.84 19.73
N VAL A 2 14.88 -26.32 20.88
CA VAL A 2 14.16 -26.61 22.15
C VAL A 2 13.45 -25.35 22.68
N ASN A 3 13.95 -24.18 22.33
CA ASN A 3 13.39 -22.90 22.79
C ASN A 3 13.66 -21.79 21.76
N ILE A 4 12.73 -20.85 21.66
CA ILE A 4 12.86 -19.63 20.87
C ILE A 4 12.72 -18.47 21.85
N ARG A 5 13.63 -17.52 21.79
CA ARG A 5 13.63 -16.30 22.62
C ARG A 5 13.81 -15.07 21.73
N SER A 6 13.53 -13.91 22.28
CA SER A 6 13.92 -12.64 21.68
C SER A 6 15.45 -12.54 21.51
N ASN A 7 15.89 -11.72 20.58
CA ASN A 7 17.30 -11.49 20.36
C ASN A 7 17.78 -10.36 21.30
N GLU A 8 18.51 -10.71 22.32
CA GLU A 8 19.06 -9.78 23.34
C GLU A 8 20.14 -8.83 22.77
N ASN A 9 20.65 -9.12 21.58
CA ASN A 9 21.69 -8.31 20.92
C ASN A 9 21.13 -7.30 19.90
N ILE A 10 19.82 -7.03 19.92
CA ILE A 10 19.24 -6.03 19.04
C ILE A 10 19.66 -4.63 19.46
N PRO A 11 20.07 -3.74 18.52
CA PRO A 11 20.57 -2.40 18.84
C PRO A 11 19.55 -1.48 19.55
N TYR A 12 18.28 -1.81 19.42
CA TYR A 12 17.18 -1.04 20.00
C TYR A 12 16.41 -1.91 20.99
N PRO A 13 16.69 -1.84 22.30
CA PRO A 13 16.06 -2.71 23.31
C PRO A 13 14.54 -2.69 23.31
N ALA A 14 13.90 -1.59 22.88
CA ALA A 14 12.45 -1.49 22.73
C ALA A 14 11.89 -2.52 21.75
N TYR A 15 12.69 -3.03 20.81
CA TYR A 15 12.30 -4.06 19.85
C TYR A 15 12.73 -5.48 20.25
N GLU A 16 13.35 -5.64 21.42
CA GLU A 16 13.69 -6.93 21.99
C GLU A 16 12.43 -7.66 22.50
N ARG A 17 11.56 -7.99 21.55
CA ARG A 17 10.24 -8.57 21.84
C ARG A 17 9.91 -9.69 20.86
N ILE A 18 9.22 -10.69 21.38
CA ILE A 18 8.68 -11.79 20.59
C ILE A 18 7.24 -12.06 21.04
N CYS A 19 6.34 -12.26 20.09
CA CYS A 19 4.95 -12.59 20.39
C CYS A 19 4.76 -14.11 20.62
N ASN A 20 3.59 -14.49 21.10
CA ASN A 20 3.23 -15.89 21.35
C ASN A 20 3.40 -16.78 20.11
N ARG A 21 3.20 -16.26 18.89
CA ARG A 21 3.45 -17.00 17.65
C ARG A 21 4.93 -17.38 17.50
N GLY A 22 5.84 -16.48 17.88
CA GLY A 22 7.27 -16.76 17.88
C GLY A 22 7.63 -17.83 18.89
N PHE A 23 7.13 -17.75 20.13
CA PHE A 23 7.35 -18.77 21.15
C PHE A 23 6.80 -20.15 20.74
N SER A 24 5.63 -20.19 20.10
CA SER A 24 5.00 -21.45 19.65
C SER A 24 5.58 -22.02 18.37
N HIS A 25 6.52 -21.33 17.70
CA HIS A 25 7.05 -21.78 16.41
C HIS A 25 7.75 -23.15 16.48
N ALA A 26 8.35 -23.49 17.61
CA ALA A 26 8.91 -24.83 17.83
C ALA A 26 7.85 -25.92 17.72
N ASN A 27 6.66 -25.69 18.29
CA ASN A 27 5.54 -26.64 18.22
C ASN A 27 5.10 -26.84 16.76
N ARG A 28 4.99 -25.73 15.99
CA ARG A 28 4.66 -25.78 14.57
C ARG A 28 5.70 -26.54 13.76
N LEU A 29 6.99 -26.38 14.07
CA LEU A 29 8.07 -27.07 13.37
C LEU A 29 8.03 -28.58 13.57
N TYR A 30 7.69 -29.02 14.79
CA TYR A 30 7.67 -30.44 15.17
C TYR A 30 6.27 -31.03 15.22
N ASP A 31 5.26 -30.36 14.68
CA ASP A 31 3.90 -30.88 14.60
C ASP A 31 3.87 -32.19 13.81
N PHE A 32 3.11 -33.18 14.32
CA PHE A 32 3.02 -34.49 13.68
C PHE A 32 2.26 -34.45 12.35
N ASN A 33 1.37 -33.48 12.16
CA ASN A 33 0.64 -33.26 10.90
C ASN A 33 1.46 -32.49 9.84
N ARG A 34 2.66 -32.01 10.20
CA ARG A 34 3.49 -31.28 9.26
C ARG A 34 3.85 -32.15 8.06
N VAL A 35 3.56 -31.69 6.84
CA VAL A 35 4.02 -32.31 5.60
C VAL A 35 5.56 -32.23 5.54
N LYS A 36 6.21 -33.38 5.47
CA LYS A 36 7.68 -33.52 5.57
C LYS A 36 8.35 -33.80 4.23
N TYR A 37 7.59 -34.26 3.27
CA TYR A 37 8.07 -34.71 1.98
C TYR A 37 7.15 -34.25 0.87
N PRO A 38 7.65 -34.10 -0.37
CA PRO A 38 6.79 -33.87 -1.51
C PRO A 38 5.78 -35.03 -1.68
N LEU A 39 4.57 -34.67 -2.06
CA LEU A 39 3.50 -35.61 -2.31
C LEU A 39 2.92 -35.33 -3.70
N LYS A 40 2.64 -36.40 -4.47
CA LYS A 40 1.92 -36.36 -5.74
C LYS A 40 0.60 -37.12 -5.59
N ARG A 41 -0.46 -36.65 -6.24
CA ARG A 41 -1.68 -37.47 -6.37
C ARG A 41 -1.37 -38.75 -7.16
N ALA A 42 -1.83 -39.88 -6.66
CA ALA A 42 -1.47 -41.21 -7.21
C ALA A 42 -1.84 -41.36 -8.68
N THR A 43 -3.05 -40.92 -9.05
CA THR A 43 -3.56 -41.04 -10.44
C THR A 43 -3.08 -39.94 -11.38
N TRP A 44 -2.46 -38.88 -10.87
CA TRP A 44 -2.05 -37.74 -11.70
C TRP A 44 -0.81 -38.04 -12.54
N SER A 45 -0.87 -37.69 -13.81
CA SER A 45 0.30 -37.59 -14.70
C SER A 45 0.25 -36.30 -15.53
N ILE A 46 1.33 -35.99 -16.24
CA ILE A 46 1.41 -34.80 -17.10
C ILE A 46 0.39 -34.86 -18.24
N GLU A 47 0.24 -36.03 -18.84
CA GLU A 47 -0.64 -36.25 -20.00
C GLU A 47 -2.09 -36.48 -19.57
N GLU A 48 -2.29 -37.13 -18.42
CA GLU A 48 -3.60 -37.47 -17.84
C GLU A 48 -3.71 -36.91 -16.41
N PRO A 49 -4.11 -35.66 -16.24
CA PRO A 49 -4.11 -35.01 -14.91
C PRO A 49 -5.22 -35.47 -13.99
N HIS A 50 -6.21 -36.24 -14.46
CA HIS A 50 -7.31 -36.81 -13.68
C HIS A 50 -7.90 -35.80 -12.67
N VAL A 51 -8.37 -34.64 -13.20
CA VAL A 51 -8.85 -33.52 -12.36
C VAL A 51 -10.09 -33.90 -11.57
N GLU A 52 -10.89 -34.85 -12.04
CA GLU A 52 -12.06 -35.43 -11.40
C GLU A 52 -11.75 -36.11 -10.06
N ASN A 53 -10.51 -36.56 -9.88
CA ASN A 53 -10.05 -37.22 -8.66
C ASN A 53 -9.54 -36.25 -7.58
N ARG A 54 -9.63 -34.93 -7.82
CA ARG A 54 -9.22 -33.95 -6.81
C ARG A 54 -10.07 -34.09 -5.56
N GLY A 55 -9.38 -34.17 -4.40
CA GLY A 55 -10.02 -34.32 -3.10
C GLY A 55 -10.31 -35.78 -2.68
N SER A 56 -10.28 -36.74 -3.61
CA SER A 56 -10.53 -38.17 -3.35
C SER A 56 -9.35 -39.09 -3.67
N ASP A 57 -8.30 -38.55 -4.31
CA ASP A 57 -7.12 -39.31 -4.71
C ASP A 57 -6.22 -39.67 -3.52
N GLU A 58 -5.49 -40.75 -3.62
CA GLU A 58 -4.42 -41.09 -2.70
C GLU A 58 -3.17 -40.26 -2.97
N TRP A 59 -2.25 -40.22 -2.00
CA TRP A 59 -1.01 -39.48 -2.10
C TRP A 59 0.20 -40.39 -2.14
N GLU A 60 1.02 -40.24 -3.17
CA GLU A 60 2.32 -40.89 -3.30
C GLU A 60 3.43 -39.95 -2.79
N ARG A 61 4.31 -40.48 -1.98
CA ARG A 61 5.50 -39.78 -1.51
C ARG A 61 6.58 -39.79 -2.59
N LEU A 62 7.14 -38.60 -2.87
CA LEU A 62 8.29 -38.44 -3.76
C LEU A 62 9.55 -38.05 -2.96
N SER A 63 10.72 -38.31 -3.53
CA SER A 63 11.94 -37.62 -3.16
C SER A 63 11.91 -36.16 -3.69
N TRP A 64 12.78 -35.32 -3.16
CA TRP A 64 12.89 -33.93 -3.66
C TRP A 64 13.37 -33.86 -5.11
N ASP A 65 14.27 -34.78 -5.51
CA ASP A 65 14.77 -34.85 -6.90
C ASP A 65 13.67 -35.26 -7.88
N GLU A 66 12.86 -36.27 -7.51
CA GLU A 66 11.69 -36.68 -8.30
C GLU A 66 10.67 -35.56 -8.41
N ALA A 67 10.37 -34.85 -7.31
CA ALA A 67 9.44 -33.74 -7.32
C ALA A 67 9.94 -32.56 -8.18
N ALA A 68 11.21 -32.18 -8.04
CA ALA A 68 11.82 -31.14 -8.84
C ALA A 68 11.81 -31.48 -10.35
N LYS A 69 12.15 -32.73 -10.67
CA LYS A 69 12.10 -33.22 -12.06
C LYS A 69 10.68 -33.20 -12.60
N LEU A 70 9.69 -33.66 -11.84
CA LEU A 70 8.30 -33.69 -12.23
C LEU A 70 7.75 -32.29 -12.53
N VAL A 71 8.06 -31.31 -11.68
CA VAL A 71 7.68 -29.91 -11.89
C VAL A 71 8.36 -29.36 -13.16
N ALA A 72 9.65 -29.59 -13.32
CA ALA A 72 10.39 -29.13 -14.50
C ALA A 72 9.85 -29.74 -15.81
N ASP A 73 9.58 -31.05 -15.82
CA ASP A 73 9.01 -31.75 -16.98
C ASP A 73 7.61 -31.22 -17.32
N THR A 74 6.78 -30.94 -16.31
CA THR A 74 5.43 -30.37 -16.49
C THR A 74 5.49 -28.97 -17.09
N LEU A 75 6.36 -28.10 -16.57
CA LEU A 75 6.55 -26.74 -17.10
C LEU A 75 7.04 -26.77 -18.56
N LYS A 76 7.97 -27.68 -18.85
CA LYS A 76 8.50 -27.86 -20.20
C LYS A 76 7.43 -28.40 -21.18
N TYR A 77 6.70 -29.41 -20.76
CA TYR A 77 5.61 -29.98 -21.56
C TYR A 77 4.55 -28.93 -21.91
N ASN A 78 4.12 -28.13 -20.92
CA ASN A 78 3.16 -27.07 -21.15
C ASN A 78 3.71 -25.98 -22.07
N THR A 79 4.98 -25.62 -21.91
CA THR A 79 5.63 -24.63 -22.77
C THR A 79 5.70 -25.08 -24.21
N GLU A 80 6.04 -26.35 -24.46
CA GLU A 80 6.17 -26.93 -25.79
C GLU A 80 4.81 -27.13 -26.48
N ASN A 81 3.76 -27.50 -25.73
CA ASN A 81 2.45 -27.83 -26.30
C ASN A 81 1.45 -26.66 -26.30
N TYR A 82 1.56 -25.71 -25.35
CA TYR A 82 0.58 -24.64 -25.16
C TYR A 82 1.22 -23.24 -25.07
N GLY A 83 2.53 -23.14 -25.19
CA GLY A 83 3.28 -21.89 -25.03
C GLY A 83 3.61 -21.56 -23.57
N ALA A 84 4.66 -20.78 -23.35
CA ALA A 84 5.17 -20.42 -22.02
C ALA A 84 4.09 -19.77 -21.12
N ARG A 85 3.21 -18.95 -21.70
CA ARG A 85 2.13 -18.24 -20.98
C ARG A 85 1.10 -19.18 -20.33
N SER A 86 1.03 -20.44 -20.71
CA SER A 86 0.14 -21.44 -20.10
C SER A 86 0.52 -21.82 -18.67
N ASN A 87 1.73 -21.50 -18.26
CA ASN A 87 2.23 -21.68 -16.88
C ASN A 87 2.00 -20.40 -16.09
N LEU A 88 1.03 -20.42 -15.17
CA LEU A 88 0.67 -19.30 -14.33
C LEU A 88 1.31 -19.42 -12.95
N PHE A 89 2.06 -18.40 -12.56
CA PHE A 89 2.71 -18.30 -11.26
C PHE A 89 1.95 -17.35 -10.35
N LEU A 90 1.42 -17.91 -9.27
CA LEU A 90 0.84 -17.16 -8.15
C LEU A 90 1.91 -16.98 -7.09
N CYS A 91 2.59 -15.84 -7.13
CA CYS A 91 3.62 -15.49 -6.17
C CYS A 91 3.02 -14.59 -5.10
N SER A 92 2.47 -15.20 -4.05
CA SER A 92 1.79 -14.45 -3.00
C SER A 92 2.75 -13.86 -1.96
N ALA A 93 2.21 -12.98 -1.12
CA ALA A 93 2.87 -12.27 -0.05
C ALA A 93 3.09 -13.13 1.22
N GLY A 94 3.24 -12.53 2.37
CA GLY A 94 3.38 -13.18 3.67
C GLY A 94 4.78 -13.73 3.92
N ASN A 95 4.89 -15.00 4.25
CA ASN A 95 6.18 -15.63 4.59
C ASN A 95 7.18 -15.66 3.42
N SER A 96 6.74 -15.40 2.22
CA SER A 96 7.57 -15.35 1.03
C SER A 96 8.26 -14.01 0.81
N PHE A 97 7.91 -12.98 1.59
CA PHE A 97 8.67 -11.73 1.62
C PHE A 97 10.03 -11.93 2.28
N GLY A 98 11.05 -11.72 1.54
CA GLY A 98 12.43 -11.77 1.97
C GLY A 98 13.35 -11.88 0.78
N VAL A 99 14.63 -11.58 0.96
CA VAL A 99 15.63 -11.56 -0.13
C VAL A 99 15.71 -12.88 -0.89
N TYR A 100 15.37 -13.98 -0.21
CA TYR A 100 15.25 -15.32 -0.80
C TYR A 100 13.83 -15.87 -0.70
N GLY A 101 12.85 -15.00 -0.47
CA GLY A 101 11.46 -15.41 -0.38
C GLY A 101 10.91 -15.96 -1.68
N GLY A 102 9.97 -16.88 -1.58
CA GLY A 102 9.37 -17.55 -2.73
C GLY A 102 8.76 -16.58 -3.75
N SER A 103 8.20 -15.44 -3.31
CA SER A 103 7.66 -14.42 -4.20
C SER A 103 8.70 -13.87 -5.16
N PHE A 104 9.83 -13.40 -4.65
CA PHE A 104 10.87 -12.80 -5.50
C PHE A 104 11.53 -13.83 -6.39
N THR A 105 11.84 -15.02 -5.87
CA THR A 105 12.44 -16.09 -6.66
C THR A 105 11.45 -16.66 -7.66
N GLY A 106 10.18 -16.82 -7.30
CA GLY A 106 9.12 -17.27 -8.19
C GLY A 106 8.87 -16.31 -9.34
N ASN A 107 8.77 -15.00 -9.05
CA ASN A 107 8.62 -13.97 -10.08
C ASN A 107 9.84 -13.91 -11.01
N SER A 108 11.06 -13.98 -10.44
CA SER A 108 12.29 -14.03 -11.25
C SER A 108 12.31 -15.23 -12.19
N PHE A 109 11.93 -16.41 -11.68
CA PHE A 109 11.86 -17.63 -12.44
C PHE A 109 10.80 -17.53 -13.55
N ALA A 110 9.62 -17.00 -13.25
CA ALA A 110 8.57 -16.79 -14.24
C ALA A 110 9.02 -15.81 -15.33
N ASN A 111 9.64 -14.68 -14.96
CA ASN A 111 10.13 -13.66 -15.88
C ASN A 111 11.19 -14.20 -16.85
N VAL A 112 12.16 -14.96 -16.35
CA VAL A 112 13.24 -15.52 -17.19
C VAL A 112 12.70 -16.51 -18.21
N ASN A 113 11.61 -17.21 -17.88
CA ASN A 113 11.01 -18.24 -18.74
C ASN A 113 9.82 -17.74 -19.58
N GLY A 114 9.41 -16.48 -19.43
CA GLY A 114 8.25 -15.93 -20.13
C GLY A 114 6.92 -16.51 -19.67
N TYR A 115 6.86 -16.98 -18.42
CA TYR A 115 5.63 -17.48 -17.80
C TYR A 115 4.72 -16.33 -17.41
N THR A 116 3.47 -16.63 -17.12
CA THR A 116 2.49 -15.63 -16.65
C THR A 116 2.58 -15.46 -15.14
N THR A 117 2.49 -14.22 -14.69
CA THR A 117 2.36 -13.87 -13.28
C THR A 117 1.03 -13.16 -13.06
N LEU A 118 0.47 -13.26 -11.86
CA LEU A 118 -0.61 -12.40 -11.44
C LEU A 118 -0.01 -11.11 -10.89
N ASP A 119 -0.70 -10.00 -11.11
CA ASP A 119 -0.35 -8.75 -10.50
C ASP A 119 -0.41 -8.86 -8.97
N VAL A 120 0.10 -7.86 -8.30
CA VAL A 120 0.25 -7.91 -6.85
C VAL A 120 -1.09 -7.85 -6.15
N CYS A 121 -1.13 -8.52 -5.03
CA CYS A 121 -2.20 -8.63 -4.04
C CYS A 121 -3.36 -7.63 -4.13
N LEU A 122 -4.59 -8.13 -4.03
CA LEU A 122 -5.81 -7.34 -3.94
C LEU A 122 -5.95 -6.58 -2.60
N ASP A 123 -5.15 -6.92 -1.59
CA ASP A 123 -5.27 -6.41 -0.22
C ASP A 123 -4.48 -5.10 0.05
N TYR A 124 -4.28 -4.28 -0.99
CA TYR A 124 -3.54 -3.01 -0.89
C TYR A 124 -4.36 -1.78 -1.27
N GLY A 125 -5.68 -1.85 -1.31
CA GLY A 125 -6.48 -0.74 -1.79
C GLY A 125 -6.24 0.55 -1.02
N ASP A 126 -6.30 0.51 0.30
CA ASP A 126 -6.02 1.66 1.17
C ASP A 126 -4.57 2.16 1.04
N LEU A 127 -3.62 1.25 0.87
CA LEU A 127 -2.22 1.60 0.64
C LEU A 127 -2.01 2.24 -0.73
N HIS A 128 -2.71 1.77 -1.77
CA HIS A 128 -2.72 2.43 -3.08
C HIS A 128 -3.22 3.86 -2.95
N GLY A 129 -4.29 4.08 -2.18
CA GLY A 129 -4.82 5.42 -1.92
C GLY A 129 -3.79 6.32 -1.22
N ILE A 130 -3.11 5.82 -0.19
CA ILE A 130 -2.00 6.55 0.46
C ILE A 130 -0.91 6.88 -0.58
N GLY A 131 -0.53 5.90 -1.40
CA GLY A 131 0.49 6.05 -2.43
C GLY A 131 0.13 7.09 -3.49
N GLN A 132 -1.13 7.14 -3.92
CA GLN A 132 -1.61 8.12 -4.89
C GLN A 132 -1.47 9.57 -4.36
N VAL A 133 -1.76 9.79 -3.08
CA VAL A 133 -1.64 11.12 -2.47
C VAL A 133 -0.20 11.49 -2.14
N THR A 134 0.59 10.54 -1.65
CA THR A 134 1.96 10.82 -1.18
C THR A 134 3.03 10.70 -2.27
N GLY A 135 2.68 10.20 -3.46
CA GLY A 135 3.63 9.86 -4.51
C GLY A 135 4.57 8.71 -4.16
N GLY A 136 4.31 8.01 -3.06
CA GLY A 136 5.06 6.84 -2.64
C GLY A 136 4.64 5.61 -3.45
N GLY A 137 5.58 4.90 -4.09
CA GLY A 137 5.30 3.65 -4.79
C GLY A 137 4.85 2.52 -3.84
N TRP A 138 5.46 1.35 -3.98
CA TRP A 138 5.17 0.18 -3.14
C TRP A 138 5.40 0.38 -1.64
N ASP A 139 6.13 1.41 -1.22
CA ASP A 139 6.33 1.84 0.15
C ASP A 139 5.30 2.89 0.56
N PHE A 140 4.04 2.54 0.41
CA PHE A 140 2.89 3.39 0.67
C PHE A 140 2.75 3.84 2.13
N ASN A 141 3.54 3.28 3.01
CA ASN A 141 3.54 3.65 4.41
C ASN A 141 4.39 4.90 4.65
N GLN A 142 3.76 5.93 5.12
CA GLN A 142 4.42 7.09 5.71
C GLN A 142 4.51 6.94 7.23
N ARG A 143 4.81 5.71 7.68
CA ARG A 143 4.81 5.33 9.08
C ARG A 143 6.19 5.43 9.68
N ASN A 144 6.26 6.05 10.85
CA ASN A 144 7.42 6.02 11.72
C ASN A 144 7.61 4.61 12.32
N MET A 145 8.77 4.36 12.91
CA MET A 145 9.00 3.15 13.69
C MET A 145 7.98 3.05 14.84
N SER A 146 7.54 1.83 15.19
CA SER A 146 6.51 1.62 16.21
C SER A 146 6.87 2.22 17.58
N GLY A 147 8.16 2.27 17.94
CA GLY A 147 8.65 2.93 19.15
C GLY A 147 8.40 4.44 19.20
N ASP A 148 8.03 5.05 18.08
CA ASP A 148 7.71 6.47 17.98
C ASP A 148 6.29 6.81 18.43
N TYR A 149 5.39 5.81 18.52
CA TYR A 149 3.99 6.01 18.92
C TYR A 149 3.83 6.71 20.27
N ARG A 150 4.75 6.49 21.21
CA ARG A 150 4.75 7.15 22.51
C ARG A 150 4.85 8.68 22.48
N PHE A 151 5.20 9.24 21.32
CA PHE A 151 5.26 10.70 21.12
C PHE A 151 3.98 11.25 20.48
N ALA A 152 3.07 10.38 20.02
CA ALA A 152 1.77 10.79 19.57
C ALA A 152 0.91 11.26 20.76
N LYS A 153 0.18 12.35 20.61
CA LYS A 153 -0.87 12.73 21.55
C LYS A 153 -2.15 11.95 21.28
N THR A 154 -2.42 11.62 20.02
CA THR A 154 -3.54 10.78 19.63
C THR A 154 -3.07 9.69 18.68
N LEU A 155 -3.38 8.45 19.02
CA LEU A 155 -3.14 7.26 18.23
C LEU A 155 -4.48 6.68 17.77
N PHE A 156 -4.76 6.80 16.49
CA PHE A 156 -5.92 6.17 15.86
C PHE A 156 -5.53 4.75 15.41
N ILE A 157 -6.22 3.77 15.92
CA ILE A 157 -6.23 2.40 15.41
C ILE A 157 -7.49 2.29 14.57
N TRP A 158 -7.30 2.29 13.26
CA TRP A 158 -8.40 2.36 12.33
C TRP A 158 -8.48 1.08 11.51
N ASP A 159 -9.62 0.40 11.64
CA ASP A 159 -9.94 -0.81 10.87
C ASP A 159 -8.87 -1.91 10.98
N THR A 160 -8.32 -2.08 12.18
CA THR A 160 -7.35 -3.13 12.47
C THR A 160 -7.42 -3.58 13.92
N ASN A 161 -7.05 -4.83 14.17
CA ASN A 161 -7.00 -5.39 15.52
C ASN A 161 -5.58 -5.89 15.84
N PRO A 162 -4.63 -4.98 16.14
CA PRO A 162 -3.23 -5.33 16.36
C PRO A 162 -2.99 -6.33 17.50
N PRO A 163 -3.78 -6.43 18.58
CA PRO A 163 -3.63 -7.51 19.55
C PRO A 163 -3.64 -8.90 18.92
N ASN A 164 -4.45 -9.11 17.88
CA ASN A 164 -4.57 -10.38 17.18
C ASN A 164 -3.63 -10.50 15.97
N SER A 165 -3.54 -9.46 15.16
CA SER A 165 -2.79 -9.50 13.90
C SER A 165 -1.29 -9.22 14.09
N GLN A 166 -0.95 -8.28 14.96
CA GLN A 166 0.42 -7.79 15.20
C GLN A 166 0.72 -7.59 16.70
N PRO A 167 0.70 -8.65 17.52
CA PRO A 167 0.77 -8.53 18.98
C PRO A 167 2.04 -7.84 19.47
N HIS A 168 3.16 -7.93 18.76
CA HIS A 168 4.39 -7.21 19.11
C HIS A 168 4.29 -5.69 18.87
N ASN A 169 3.53 -5.24 17.86
CA ASN A 169 3.27 -3.81 17.65
C ASN A 169 2.25 -3.27 18.65
N TRP A 170 1.34 -4.13 19.11
CA TRP A 170 0.36 -3.76 20.13
C TRP A 170 1.01 -3.26 21.43
N HIS A 171 2.16 -3.80 21.82
CA HIS A 171 2.91 -3.29 22.99
C HIS A 171 3.20 -1.79 22.87
N PHE A 172 3.60 -1.32 21.69
CA PHE A 172 3.90 0.10 21.48
C PHE A 172 2.65 0.98 21.54
N CYS A 173 1.50 0.45 21.13
CA CYS A 173 0.23 1.14 21.26
C CYS A 173 -0.16 1.30 22.75
N ILE A 174 0.04 0.27 23.57
CA ILE A 174 -0.20 0.35 25.01
C ILE A 174 0.79 1.29 25.69
N GLU A 175 2.07 1.22 25.34
CA GLU A 175 3.08 2.16 25.86
C GLU A 175 2.76 3.61 25.50
N ALA A 176 2.23 3.87 24.31
CA ALA A 176 1.74 5.20 23.94
C ALA A 176 0.60 5.66 24.84
N LYS A 177 -0.39 4.78 25.07
CA LYS A 177 -1.49 5.06 26.00
C LYS A 177 -0.99 5.33 27.43
N GLU A 178 -0.06 4.51 27.94
CA GLU A 178 0.55 4.70 29.27
C GLU A 178 1.37 5.98 29.36
N ALA A 179 1.92 6.44 28.25
CA ALA A 179 2.59 7.74 28.15
C ALA A 179 1.61 8.93 28.05
N GLY A 180 0.31 8.69 28.04
CA GLY A 180 -0.73 9.71 28.03
C GLY A 180 -1.37 9.98 26.67
N SER A 181 -1.09 9.17 25.64
CA SER A 181 -1.75 9.29 24.34
C SER A 181 -3.24 8.91 24.44
N ASN A 182 -4.09 9.63 23.74
CA ASN A 182 -5.45 9.17 23.47
C ASN A 182 -5.38 7.99 22.49
N LEU A 183 -5.92 6.85 22.90
CA LEU A 183 -6.05 5.68 22.05
C LEU A 183 -7.47 5.61 21.50
N VAL A 184 -7.64 5.99 20.24
CA VAL A 184 -8.93 5.94 19.53
C VAL A 184 -8.97 4.70 18.68
N VAL A 185 -10.02 3.88 18.84
CA VAL A 185 -10.22 2.67 18.00
C VAL A 185 -11.50 2.84 17.20
N ILE A 186 -11.37 2.81 15.88
CA ILE A 186 -12.48 2.86 14.92
C ILE A 186 -12.60 1.46 14.32
N ASP A 187 -13.64 0.74 14.69
CA ASP A 187 -13.85 -0.66 14.33
C ASP A 187 -15.33 -1.02 14.53
N PRO A 188 -15.99 -1.70 13.60
CA PRO A 188 -17.39 -2.12 13.77
C PRO A 188 -17.58 -3.09 14.94
N THR A 189 -16.52 -3.79 15.34
CA THR A 189 -16.55 -4.81 16.38
C THR A 189 -15.85 -4.32 17.65
N TYR A 190 -16.41 -4.62 18.81
CA TYR A 190 -15.75 -4.37 20.09
C TYR A 190 -14.64 -5.37 20.34
N THR A 191 -13.49 -5.10 19.76
CA THR A 191 -12.28 -5.94 19.77
C THR A 191 -11.47 -5.81 21.07
N VAL A 192 -10.42 -6.62 21.20
CA VAL A 192 -9.44 -6.45 22.30
C VAL A 192 -8.79 -5.06 22.23
N ALA A 193 -8.54 -4.53 21.03
CA ALA A 193 -8.04 -3.16 20.88
C ALA A 193 -9.09 -2.15 21.43
N ALA A 194 -10.35 -2.31 21.05
CA ALA A 194 -11.45 -1.46 21.51
C ALA A 194 -11.60 -1.49 23.03
N SER A 195 -11.40 -2.64 23.69
CA SER A 195 -11.47 -2.76 25.15
C SER A 195 -10.40 -1.95 25.88
N GLN A 196 -9.32 -1.60 25.22
CA GLN A 196 -8.23 -0.77 25.75
C GLN A 196 -8.28 0.67 25.28
N ALA A 197 -9.21 1.02 24.39
CA ALA A 197 -9.33 2.36 23.85
C ALA A 197 -9.70 3.40 24.91
N THR A 198 -9.19 4.62 24.75
CA THR A 198 -9.72 5.81 25.42
C THR A 198 -11.12 6.13 24.85
N LYS A 199 -11.27 5.90 23.52
CA LYS A 199 -12.53 6.05 22.81
C LYS A 199 -12.66 4.97 21.75
N TRP A 200 -13.74 4.19 21.80
CA TRP A 200 -14.15 3.29 20.75
C TRP A 200 -15.28 3.91 19.93
N VAL A 201 -15.15 3.85 18.61
CA VAL A 201 -16.11 4.39 17.65
C VAL A 201 -16.60 3.24 16.78
N PRO A 202 -17.78 2.70 17.04
CA PRO A 202 -18.41 1.74 16.14
C PRO A 202 -18.78 2.44 14.84
N ILE A 203 -18.44 1.79 13.72
CA ILE A 203 -18.73 2.31 12.38
C ILE A 203 -19.42 1.23 11.56
N LYS A 204 -20.32 1.63 10.69
CA LYS A 204 -20.90 0.71 9.72
C LYS A 204 -19.83 0.21 8.75
N PRO A 205 -19.67 -1.11 8.56
CA PRO A 205 -18.64 -1.67 7.69
C PRO A 205 -18.65 -1.10 6.27
N GLY A 206 -17.47 -0.77 5.74
CA GLY A 206 -17.29 -0.27 4.37
C GLY A 206 -17.64 1.21 4.18
N THR A 207 -17.85 1.97 5.26
CA THR A 207 -18.20 3.39 5.18
C THR A 207 -17.13 4.34 5.70
N ASP A 208 -15.97 3.81 5.99
CA ASP A 208 -14.80 4.54 6.51
C ASP A 208 -14.40 5.76 5.65
N PRO A 209 -14.44 5.70 4.31
CA PRO A 209 -14.16 6.87 3.49
C PRO A 209 -15.06 8.07 3.81
N ALA A 210 -16.35 7.85 4.08
CA ALA A 210 -17.27 8.92 4.43
C ALA A 210 -16.91 9.56 5.78
N LEU A 211 -16.47 8.76 6.76
CA LEU A 211 -15.96 9.27 8.02
C LEU A 211 -14.70 10.12 7.82
N GLY A 212 -13.74 9.62 7.01
CA GLY A 212 -12.51 10.35 6.70
C GLY A 212 -12.78 11.68 5.99
N MET A 213 -13.69 11.70 5.00
CA MET A 213 -14.08 12.91 4.28
C MET A 213 -14.77 13.94 5.21
N ALA A 214 -15.60 13.48 6.14
CA ALA A 214 -16.24 14.39 7.10
C ALA A 214 -15.23 14.95 8.12
N ILE A 215 -14.24 14.18 8.55
CA ILE A 215 -13.13 14.69 9.35
C ILE A 215 -12.37 15.78 8.58
N LEU A 216 -12.08 15.57 7.30
CA LEU A 216 -11.46 16.58 6.43
C LEU A 216 -12.32 17.85 6.34
N ASN A 217 -13.64 17.71 6.15
CA ASN A 217 -14.56 18.85 6.15
C ASN A 217 -14.44 19.68 7.41
N VAL A 218 -14.50 19.04 8.59
CA VAL A 218 -14.40 19.74 9.89
C VAL A 218 -13.06 20.43 10.05
N VAL A 219 -11.96 19.77 9.70
CA VAL A 219 -10.60 20.34 9.77
C VAL A 219 -10.49 21.58 8.87
N ILE A 220 -11.01 21.50 7.66
CA ILE A 220 -10.97 22.60 6.68
C ILE A 220 -11.88 23.75 7.13
N ALA A 221 -13.12 23.46 7.55
CA ALA A 221 -14.10 24.48 7.96
C ALA A 221 -13.68 25.27 9.21
N ASN A 222 -12.89 24.65 10.10
CA ASN A 222 -12.38 25.29 11.30
C ASN A 222 -10.95 25.82 11.15
N GLU A 223 -10.37 25.75 9.97
CA GLU A 223 -8.98 26.17 9.68
C GLU A 223 -7.92 25.48 10.56
N TRP A 224 -8.15 24.21 10.93
CA TRP A 224 -7.22 23.42 11.76
C TRP A 224 -6.13 22.74 10.90
N TYR A 225 -5.71 23.36 9.82
CA TYR A 225 -4.68 22.86 8.92
C TYR A 225 -3.36 23.64 9.04
N ASP A 226 -2.28 23.04 8.62
CA ASP A 226 -0.93 23.60 8.63
C ASP A 226 -0.66 24.32 7.29
N THR A 227 -0.87 25.64 7.27
CA THR A 227 -0.74 26.48 6.07
C THR A 227 0.67 26.44 5.47
N ASP A 228 1.70 26.42 6.32
CA ASP A 228 3.10 26.41 5.86
C ASP A 228 3.43 25.06 5.22
N PHE A 229 3.01 23.97 5.86
CA PHE A 229 3.17 22.64 5.29
C PHE A 229 2.43 22.48 3.97
N LEU A 230 1.21 23.01 3.86
CA LEU A 230 0.43 22.99 2.62
C LEU A 230 1.16 23.70 1.48
N ARG A 231 1.74 24.86 1.73
CA ARG A 231 2.47 25.63 0.71
C ARG A 231 3.78 24.99 0.29
N GLU A 232 4.53 24.48 1.25
CA GLU A 232 5.92 24.04 1.01
C GLU A 232 6.03 22.57 0.62
N LYS A 233 5.08 21.72 1.05
CA LYS A 233 5.26 20.26 1.01
C LYS A 233 4.16 19.52 0.27
N THR A 234 3.19 20.23 -0.29
CA THR A 234 2.04 19.61 -0.98
C THR A 234 1.75 20.23 -2.32
N CYS A 235 0.86 19.62 -3.09
CA CYS A 235 0.35 20.16 -4.34
C CYS A 235 -0.73 21.25 -4.14
N ALA A 236 -1.04 21.61 -2.92
CA ALA A 236 -2.13 22.56 -2.60
C ALA A 236 -2.06 23.89 -3.37
N PRO A 237 -0.89 24.56 -3.53
CA PRO A 237 -0.78 25.80 -4.27
C PRO A 237 -0.71 25.63 -5.79
N LEU A 238 -0.59 24.40 -6.32
CA LEU A 238 -0.49 24.17 -7.75
C LEU A 238 -1.77 24.57 -8.47
N LEU A 239 -1.61 25.16 -9.66
CA LEU A 239 -2.73 25.57 -10.49
C LEU A 239 -3.26 24.41 -11.32
N VAL A 240 -4.56 24.19 -11.26
CA VAL A 240 -5.29 23.18 -12.03
C VAL A 240 -6.08 23.87 -13.12
N ARG A 241 -5.96 23.42 -14.36
CA ARG A 241 -6.68 23.95 -15.52
C ARG A 241 -8.16 23.57 -15.44
N GLU A 242 -9.05 24.54 -15.63
CA GLU A 242 -10.50 24.31 -15.58
C GLU A 242 -11.03 23.57 -16.84
N ASP A 243 -10.28 23.62 -17.96
CA ASP A 243 -10.69 23.00 -19.21
C ASP A 243 -10.48 21.49 -19.28
N ASN A 244 -9.52 20.96 -18.53
CA ASN A 244 -9.16 19.53 -18.59
C ASN A 244 -8.83 18.87 -17.25
N GLY A 245 -8.79 19.63 -16.14
CA GLY A 245 -8.53 19.11 -14.80
C GLY A 245 -7.06 18.72 -14.51
N HIS A 246 -6.14 19.01 -15.43
CA HIS A 246 -4.72 18.73 -15.22
C HIS A 246 -4.01 19.91 -14.55
N PHE A 247 -2.92 19.62 -13.84
CA PHE A 247 -2.04 20.67 -13.34
C PHE A 247 -1.44 21.48 -14.50
N LEU A 248 -1.43 22.80 -14.34
CA LEU A 248 -0.79 23.72 -15.29
C LEU A 248 0.72 23.55 -15.21
N ARG A 249 1.37 23.45 -16.37
CA ARG A 249 2.80 23.26 -16.49
C ARG A 249 3.43 24.34 -17.38
N SER A 250 4.71 24.59 -17.21
CA SER A 250 5.46 25.49 -18.10
C SER A 250 5.43 25.04 -19.58
N THR A 251 5.40 23.74 -19.79
CA THR A 251 5.25 23.13 -21.12
C THR A 251 3.94 23.48 -21.84
N ASP A 252 2.89 23.84 -21.11
CA ASP A 252 1.63 24.32 -21.71
C ASP A 252 1.82 25.64 -22.44
N PHE A 253 2.90 26.37 -22.15
CA PHE A 253 3.28 27.64 -22.79
C PHE A 253 4.42 27.50 -23.80
N GLY A 254 4.82 26.28 -24.16
CA GLY A 254 5.90 26.00 -25.10
C GLY A 254 7.30 26.15 -24.48
N GLU A 255 7.41 26.21 -23.16
CA GLU A 255 8.69 26.20 -22.46
C GLU A 255 9.23 24.79 -22.39
N ASP A 256 10.56 24.62 -22.27
CA ASP A 256 11.18 23.31 -22.10
C ASP A 256 10.79 22.71 -20.74
N GLY A 257 10.17 21.56 -20.76
CA GLY A 257 9.86 20.81 -19.56
C GLY A 257 11.02 19.93 -19.09
N PRO A 258 10.94 19.36 -17.88
CA PRO A 258 11.92 18.40 -17.42
C PRO A 258 11.94 17.18 -18.36
N ALA A 259 13.11 16.56 -18.48
CA ALA A 259 13.25 15.34 -19.26
C ALA A 259 12.22 14.30 -18.78
N GLN A 260 11.26 13.95 -19.63
CA GLN A 260 10.26 12.95 -19.30
C GLN A 260 10.95 11.64 -18.94
N LEU A 261 10.62 11.11 -17.77
CA LEU A 261 10.98 9.73 -17.43
C LEU A 261 10.15 8.81 -18.34
N PRO A 262 10.76 7.73 -18.86
CA PRO A 262 10.01 6.75 -19.63
C PRO A 262 8.84 6.23 -18.78
N GLU A 263 7.65 6.12 -19.38
CA GLU A 263 6.52 5.43 -18.76
C GLU A 263 6.88 3.98 -18.51
N TYR A 264 6.95 3.59 -17.25
CA TYR A 264 7.13 2.21 -16.86
C TYR A 264 5.86 1.67 -16.22
N PRO A 265 5.37 0.52 -16.65
CA PRO A 265 4.13 -0.05 -16.11
C PRO A 265 4.25 -0.51 -14.65
N PHE A 266 5.42 -0.41 -14.03
CA PHE A 266 5.66 -0.89 -12.67
C PHE A 266 6.57 0.06 -11.86
N TYR A 267 5.99 0.69 -10.85
CA TYR A 267 6.64 1.75 -10.08
C TYR A 267 7.90 1.33 -9.30
N GLY A 268 7.92 0.12 -8.75
CA GLY A 268 9.10 -0.42 -8.06
C GLY A 268 10.32 -0.62 -8.99
N MET A 269 10.08 -0.84 -10.28
CA MET A 269 11.10 -0.93 -11.30
C MET A 269 11.68 0.42 -11.70
N LEU A 270 10.86 1.47 -11.65
CA LEU A 270 11.26 2.84 -11.96
C LEU A 270 12.37 3.31 -11.01
N LEU A 271 12.17 3.14 -9.71
CA LEU A 271 13.16 3.48 -8.69
C LEU A 271 14.46 2.69 -8.88
N LEU A 272 14.35 1.44 -9.30
CA LEU A 272 15.50 0.57 -9.51
C LEU A 272 16.31 0.93 -10.76
N GLN A 273 15.64 1.26 -11.86
CA GLN A 273 16.30 1.71 -13.10
C GLN A 273 16.82 3.14 -12.97
N ALA A 274 16.09 4.02 -12.29
CA ALA A 274 16.51 5.36 -11.98
C ALA A 274 17.76 5.35 -11.07
N SER A 275 17.83 4.48 -10.08
CA SER A 275 19.01 4.32 -9.22
C SER A 275 20.22 3.76 -9.98
N LYS A 276 20.01 2.83 -10.92
CA LYS A 276 21.08 2.29 -11.79
C LYS A 276 21.61 3.31 -12.80
N ALA A 277 20.76 4.20 -13.26
CA ALA A 277 21.12 5.21 -14.25
C ALA A 277 21.65 6.51 -13.63
N ASN A 278 21.71 6.63 -12.29
CA ASN A 278 21.94 7.90 -11.57
C ASN A 278 20.96 9.01 -12.02
N LYS A 279 19.77 8.64 -12.46
CA LYS A 279 18.73 9.53 -13.00
C LYS A 279 17.49 9.52 -12.12
N VAL A 280 17.68 9.63 -10.80
CA VAL A 280 16.56 10.02 -9.93
C VAL A 280 16.25 11.46 -10.29
N PRO A 281 15.01 11.82 -10.69
CA PRO A 281 14.67 13.21 -10.95
C PRO A 281 14.99 14.02 -9.70
N THR A 282 15.80 15.04 -9.84
CA THR A 282 15.95 16.04 -8.79
C THR A 282 14.67 16.90 -8.75
N LEU A 283 14.45 17.59 -7.63
CA LEU A 283 13.37 18.57 -7.52
C LEU A 283 13.43 19.62 -8.67
N GLU A 284 14.62 19.93 -9.17
CA GLU A 284 14.84 20.80 -10.31
C GLU A 284 14.27 20.24 -11.62
N GLN A 285 14.23 18.91 -11.77
CA GLN A 285 13.72 18.24 -12.97
C GLN A 285 12.19 18.04 -12.95
N THR A 286 11.53 18.31 -11.84
CA THR A 286 10.07 18.30 -11.69
C THR A 286 9.48 19.69 -11.53
N ALA A 287 10.27 20.75 -11.72
CA ALA A 287 9.96 22.14 -11.44
C ALA A 287 9.14 22.85 -12.53
N ASP A 288 8.43 22.11 -13.36
CA ASP A 288 7.59 22.67 -14.40
C ASP A 288 6.15 22.99 -13.94
N TYR A 289 5.83 22.73 -12.67
CA TYR A 289 4.53 23.10 -12.13
C TYR A 289 4.40 24.58 -11.88
N VAL A 290 3.25 25.12 -12.28
CA VAL A 290 2.95 26.55 -12.19
C VAL A 290 2.09 26.85 -10.98
N VAL A 291 2.43 27.92 -10.27
CA VAL A 291 1.69 28.49 -9.15
C VAL A 291 1.33 29.95 -9.43
N TRP A 292 0.44 30.52 -8.62
CA TRP A 292 0.22 31.96 -8.59
C TRP A 292 1.09 32.57 -7.50
N ASP A 293 1.99 33.45 -7.87
CA ASP A 293 2.79 34.23 -6.92
C ASP A 293 1.94 35.37 -6.35
N ALA A 294 1.64 35.30 -5.05
CA ALA A 294 0.80 36.27 -4.38
C ALA A 294 1.46 37.66 -4.27
N ASP A 295 2.81 37.71 -4.22
CA ASP A 295 3.54 38.97 -4.09
C ASP A 295 3.70 39.67 -5.44
N ALA A 296 4.01 38.91 -6.48
CA ALA A 296 4.15 39.42 -7.85
C ALA A 296 2.80 39.60 -8.56
N ASN A 297 1.72 39.00 -8.05
CA ASN A 297 0.41 38.91 -8.68
C ASN A 297 0.49 38.41 -10.13
N ALA A 298 1.24 37.32 -10.32
CA ALA A 298 1.54 36.73 -11.61
C ALA A 298 1.81 35.21 -11.48
N ARG A 299 1.90 34.51 -12.62
CA ARG A 299 2.38 33.13 -12.61
C ARG A 299 3.84 33.04 -12.16
N GLY A 300 4.18 31.97 -11.47
CA GLY A 300 5.55 31.63 -11.09
C GLY A 300 5.80 30.13 -11.15
N ALA A 301 7.06 29.72 -11.15
CA ALA A 301 7.44 28.32 -10.98
C ALA A 301 7.39 27.93 -9.48
N ILE A 302 6.93 26.73 -9.17
CA ILE A 302 6.74 26.28 -7.76
C ILE A 302 8.04 26.36 -6.94
N ASN A 303 9.19 26.07 -7.56
CA ASN A 303 10.50 26.06 -6.89
C ASN A 303 11.15 27.44 -6.79
N GLU A 304 10.62 28.46 -7.45
CA GLU A 304 11.16 29.81 -7.49
C GLU A 304 10.27 30.82 -6.74
N THR A 305 9.01 30.46 -6.49
CA THR A 305 8.01 31.33 -5.85
C THR A 305 8.08 31.19 -4.34
N ALA A 306 8.44 32.28 -3.66
CA ALA A 306 8.55 32.30 -2.19
C ALA A 306 7.18 32.28 -1.48
N ASN A 307 6.16 32.89 -2.10
CA ASN A 307 4.83 33.00 -1.51
C ASN A 307 3.74 32.55 -2.50
N PRO A 308 3.65 31.25 -2.81
CA PRO A 308 2.62 30.74 -3.69
C PRO A 308 1.23 30.88 -3.02
N ALA A 309 0.27 31.41 -3.78
CA ALA A 309 -1.11 31.54 -3.30
C ALA A 309 -1.71 30.16 -3.04
N LEU A 310 -2.25 29.97 -1.83
CA LEU A 310 -2.89 28.72 -1.45
C LEU A 310 -4.31 28.62 -2.03
N GLU A 311 -5.04 29.75 -2.08
CA GLU A 311 -6.42 29.81 -2.55
C GLU A 311 -6.56 30.79 -3.72
N GLY A 312 -7.46 30.47 -4.62
CA GLY A 312 -7.88 31.41 -5.67
C GLY A 312 -8.16 30.77 -7.00
N ARG A 313 -8.77 31.60 -7.85
CA ARG A 313 -9.04 31.34 -9.27
C ARG A 313 -8.37 32.46 -10.09
N TYR A 314 -7.65 32.08 -11.11
CA TYR A 314 -6.83 32.98 -11.88
C TYR A 314 -7.00 32.72 -13.36
N GLU A 315 -6.45 33.61 -14.17
CA GLU A 315 -6.27 33.43 -15.61
C GLU A 315 -4.79 33.62 -15.94
N VAL A 316 -4.18 32.60 -16.51
CA VAL A 316 -2.76 32.59 -16.88
C VAL A 316 -2.67 32.42 -18.39
N ASP A 317 -2.23 33.46 -19.09
CA ASP A 317 -2.06 33.48 -20.55
C ASP A 317 -3.31 32.97 -21.30
N GLY A 318 -4.51 33.34 -20.81
CA GLY A 318 -5.81 32.96 -21.39
C GLY A 318 -6.34 31.60 -20.91
N VAL A 319 -5.62 30.89 -20.04
CA VAL A 319 -6.06 29.62 -19.44
C VAL A 319 -6.65 29.89 -18.04
N LYS A 320 -7.91 29.52 -17.84
CA LYS A 320 -8.55 29.59 -16.51
C LYS A 320 -8.05 28.48 -15.61
N VAL A 321 -7.67 28.84 -14.41
CA VAL A 321 -7.06 27.93 -13.45
C VAL A 321 -7.57 28.15 -12.01
N THR A 322 -7.55 27.10 -11.22
CA THR A 322 -7.92 27.13 -9.81
C THR A 322 -6.83 26.43 -9.00
N THR A 323 -6.47 26.91 -7.81
CA THR A 323 -5.53 26.19 -6.95
C THR A 323 -6.10 24.84 -6.51
N ALA A 324 -5.26 23.83 -6.40
CA ALA A 324 -5.71 22.51 -5.97
C ALA A 324 -6.35 22.54 -4.57
N TRP A 325 -5.88 23.41 -3.69
CA TRP A 325 -6.47 23.62 -2.35
C TRP A 325 -7.90 24.16 -2.42
N THR A 326 -8.17 25.13 -3.28
CA THR A 326 -9.53 25.63 -3.48
C THR A 326 -10.47 24.53 -3.96
N LEU A 327 -10.03 23.70 -4.90
CA LEU A 327 -10.83 22.56 -5.39
C LEU A 327 -11.09 21.53 -4.28
N LEU A 328 -10.10 21.24 -3.45
CA LEU A 328 -10.29 20.32 -2.31
C LEU A 328 -11.29 20.90 -1.29
N LYS A 329 -11.19 22.17 -0.96
CA LYS A 329 -12.13 22.83 -0.05
C LYS A 329 -13.57 22.77 -0.58
N GLU A 330 -13.76 23.06 -1.85
CA GLU A 330 -15.08 23.02 -2.49
C GLU A 330 -15.64 21.60 -2.50
N HIS A 331 -14.81 20.60 -2.82
CA HIS A 331 -15.22 19.20 -2.84
C HIS A 331 -15.58 18.69 -1.42
N MET A 332 -14.82 19.05 -0.41
CA MET A 332 -15.08 18.62 0.95
C MET A 332 -16.26 19.38 1.60
N ALA A 333 -16.69 20.51 1.07
CA ALA A 333 -17.77 21.32 1.65
C ALA A 333 -19.10 20.57 1.80
N GLU A 334 -19.38 19.62 0.92
CA GLU A 334 -20.60 18.81 0.96
C GLU A 334 -20.50 17.61 1.93
N CYS A 335 -19.29 17.24 2.36
CA CYS A 335 -19.03 16.08 3.20
C CYS A 335 -19.18 16.42 4.68
N THR A 336 -20.33 16.97 5.09
CA THR A 336 -20.54 17.42 6.48
C THR A 336 -20.62 16.25 7.48
N PRO A 337 -20.42 16.49 8.79
CA PRO A 337 -20.65 15.45 9.80
C PRO A 337 -22.04 14.84 9.74
N GLU A 338 -23.09 15.62 9.47
CA GLU A 338 -24.48 15.14 9.38
C GLU A 338 -24.72 14.31 8.11
N TRP A 339 -23.99 14.59 7.02
CA TRP A 339 -23.99 13.73 5.83
C TRP A 339 -23.35 12.40 6.16
N ALA A 340 -22.18 12.39 6.80
CA ALA A 340 -21.45 11.18 7.16
C ALA A 340 -22.18 10.34 8.22
N GLU A 341 -22.85 10.96 9.20
CA GLU A 341 -23.65 10.25 10.21
C GLU A 341 -24.69 9.34 9.57
N LYS A 342 -25.37 9.80 8.52
CA LYS A 342 -26.36 9.01 7.79
C LYS A 342 -25.79 7.79 7.09
N ILE A 343 -24.51 7.83 6.73
CA ILE A 343 -23.80 6.77 6.01
C ILE A 343 -23.12 5.80 6.96
N THR A 344 -22.41 6.36 7.95
CA THR A 344 -21.49 5.64 8.83
C THR A 344 -22.13 5.17 10.13
N GLU A 345 -23.28 5.73 10.49
CA GLU A 345 -23.95 5.57 11.80
C GLU A 345 -23.10 6.12 12.97
N VAL A 346 -22.02 6.88 12.70
CA VAL A 346 -21.23 7.59 13.70
C VAL A 346 -21.87 8.97 13.94
N PRO A 347 -22.22 9.33 15.18
CA PRO A 347 -22.85 10.62 15.47
C PRO A 347 -22.02 11.82 15.01
N ALA A 348 -22.67 12.84 14.46
CA ALA A 348 -22.01 14.05 13.95
C ALA A 348 -21.09 14.71 14.99
N ASP A 349 -21.52 14.82 16.25
CA ASP A 349 -20.70 15.36 17.34
C ASP A 349 -19.44 14.52 17.58
N THR A 350 -19.53 13.20 17.44
CA THR A 350 -18.36 12.31 17.53
C THR A 350 -17.39 12.55 16.38
N ILE A 351 -17.89 12.78 15.15
CA ILE A 351 -17.04 13.11 13.99
C ILE A 351 -16.27 14.41 14.22
N VAL A 352 -16.95 15.44 14.74
CA VAL A 352 -16.31 16.71 15.11
C VAL A 352 -15.24 16.51 16.18
N GLU A 353 -15.52 15.69 17.20
CA GLU A 353 -14.53 15.36 18.23
C GLU A 353 -13.31 14.62 17.66
N LEU A 354 -13.50 13.64 16.76
CA LEU A 354 -12.41 12.94 16.11
C LEU A 354 -11.54 13.88 15.29
N ALA A 355 -12.15 14.78 14.53
CA ALA A 355 -11.44 15.80 13.77
C ALA A 355 -10.57 16.70 14.67
N ARG A 356 -11.12 17.14 15.79
CA ARG A 356 -10.39 17.94 16.80
C ARG A 356 -9.23 17.13 17.39
N MET A 357 -9.48 15.88 17.79
CA MET A 357 -8.43 15.00 18.34
C MET A 357 -7.30 14.77 17.35
N TYR A 358 -7.63 14.64 16.07
CA TYR A 358 -6.62 14.43 15.03
C TYR A 358 -5.78 15.69 14.74
N ALA A 359 -6.44 16.84 14.59
CA ALA A 359 -5.79 18.06 14.13
C ALA A 359 -5.24 18.92 15.28
N GLN A 360 -5.97 19.03 16.40
CA GLN A 360 -5.61 19.93 17.52
C GLN A 360 -4.84 19.22 18.64
N ASP A 361 -5.13 17.95 18.88
CA ASP A 361 -4.37 17.13 19.83
C ASP A 361 -3.21 16.39 19.09
N ALA A 362 -2.49 17.14 18.27
CA ALA A 362 -1.34 16.67 17.48
C ALA A 362 -0.04 16.64 18.30
N PRO A 363 0.97 15.83 17.94
CA PRO A 363 1.03 14.99 16.76
C PRO A 363 0.12 13.77 16.85
N SER A 364 -0.45 13.39 15.69
CA SER A 364 -1.37 12.27 15.59
C SER A 364 -0.87 11.20 14.64
N THR A 365 -1.11 9.95 15.00
CA THR A 365 -0.75 8.77 14.19
C THR A 365 -2.01 7.99 13.80
N ILE A 366 -2.13 7.59 12.54
CA ILE A 366 -3.11 6.60 12.08
C ILE A 366 -2.38 5.27 11.88
N TYR A 367 -2.72 4.29 12.70
CA TYR A 367 -2.31 2.91 12.56
C TYR A 367 -3.44 2.14 11.87
N ALA A 368 -3.26 1.87 10.59
CA ALA A 368 -4.26 1.29 9.71
C ALA A 368 -4.08 -0.22 9.52
N GLY A 369 -5.14 -0.89 9.09
CA GLY A 369 -5.12 -2.26 8.62
C GLY A 369 -4.92 -2.40 7.11
N TYR A 370 -5.05 -3.62 6.60
CA TYR A 370 -5.18 -3.93 5.18
C TYR A 370 -6.64 -4.18 4.85
N HIS A 371 -7.13 -3.59 3.78
CA HIS A 371 -8.53 -3.69 3.43
C HIS A 371 -8.77 -4.08 1.98
N LEU A 372 -9.82 -4.89 1.81
CA LEU A 372 -10.31 -5.45 0.56
C LEU A 372 -11.80 -5.21 0.42
N TYR A 373 -12.26 -3.97 0.51
CA TYR A 373 -13.65 -3.64 0.22
C TYR A 373 -13.76 -2.52 -0.80
N ASP A 374 -14.93 -2.35 -1.36
CA ASP A 374 -15.19 -1.28 -2.32
C ASP A 374 -14.83 0.08 -1.71
N ASN A 375 -14.12 0.90 -2.48
CA ASN A 375 -13.66 2.23 -2.09
C ASN A 375 -12.55 2.29 -1.02
N CYS A 376 -11.87 1.21 -0.69
CA CYS A 376 -10.76 1.26 0.26
C CYS A 376 -9.59 2.17 -0.20
N GLU A 377 -9.42 2.37 -1.50
CA GLU A 377 -8.47 3.36 -2.03
C GLU A 377 -8.83 4.77 -1.59
N VAL A 378 -10.11 5.14 -1.64
CA VAL A 378 -10.59 6.45 -1.19
C VAL A 378 -10.31 6.63 0.31
N MET A 379 -10.40 5.56 1.09
CA MET A 379 -10.03 5.57 2.50
C MET A 379 -8.55 5.92 2.68
N GLY A 380 -7.66 5.26 1.98
CA GLY A 380 -6.22 5.57 1.99
C GLY A 380 -5.93 7.01 1.56
N MET A 381 -6.63 7.50 0.53
CA MET A 381 -6.54 8.89 0.09
C MET A 381 -6.99 9.86 1.18
N THR A 382 -8.07 9.58 1.92
CA THR A 382 -8.53 10.46 3.01
C THR A 382 -7.52 10.50 4.16
N TRP A 383 -6.96 9.37 4.57
CA TRP A 383 -5.93 9.33 5.61
C TRP A 383 -4.69 10.13 5.22
N ALA A 384 -4.21 9.94 3.99
CA ALA A 384 -3.05 10.67 3.49
C ALA A 384 -3.31 12.18 3.39
N THR A 385 -4.52 12.56 2.94
CA THR A 385 -4.95 13.96 2.88
C THR A 385 -5.07 14.56 4.29
N MET A 386 -5.65 13.83 5.26
CA MET A 386 -5.69 14.27 6.66
C MET A 386 -4.28 14.55 7.20
N ALA A 387 -3.34 13.65 6.94
CA ALA A 387 -1.95 13.83 7.36
C ALA A 387 -1.27 15.01 6.67
N ALA A 388 -1.50 15.18 5.37
CA ALA A 388 -0.93 16.25 4.58
C ALA A 388 -1.45 17.63 5.03
N ILE A 389 -2.77 17.80 5.16
CA ILE A 389 -3.32 19.12 5.50
C ILE A 389 -3.02 19.55 6.95
N THR A 390 -2.83 18.60 7.87
CA THR A 390 -2.50 18.89 9.27
C THR A 390 -1.01 18.83 9.57
N GLY A 391 -0.17 18.51 8.57
CA GLY A 391 1.26 18.31 8.77
C GLY A 391 1.59 17.14 9.71
N ASN A 392 0.70 16.18 9.89
CA ASN A 392 0.92 14.98 10.72
C ASN A 392 1.69 13.89 9.98
N ILE A 393 2.80 14.27 9.37
CA ILE A 393 3.70 13.40 8.61
C ILE A 393 5.16 13.84 8.78
N GLY A 394 6.08 12.90 8.79
CA GLY A 394 7.53 13.18 8.81
C GLY A 394 8.08 13.74 10.12
N LYS A 395 7.32 13.72 11.20
CA LYS A 395 7.74 14.18 12.54
C LYS A 395 7.47 13.11 13.61
N LYS A 396 8.12 13.23 14.76
CA LYS A 396 7.93 12.27 15.87
C LYS A 396 6.46 12.25 16.31
N GLY A 397 5.91 11.06 16.44
CA GLY A 397 4.52 10.84 16.86
C GLY A 397 3.48 11.09 15.77
N ALA A 398 3.89 11.44 14.54
CA ALA A 398 3.01 11.73 13.43
C ALA A 398 3.29 10.80 12.26
N SER A 399 2.35 9.93 11.92
CA SER A 399 2.50 8.98 10.81
C SER A 399 1.16 8.41 10.34
N ILE A 400 1.18 7.80 9.16
CA ILE A 400 0.06 7.07 8.60
C ILE A 400 0.54 5.75 8.01
N GLY A 401 -0.30 4.73 8.08
CA GLY A 401 -0.03 3.44 7.45
C GLY A 401 -0.12 2.26 8.41
N HIS A 402 0.12 1.05 7.88
CA HIS A 402 -0.19 -0.13 8.65
C HIS A 402 1.01 -0.96 9.11
N LEU A 403 1.93 -1.30 8.26
CA LEU A 403 3.12 -2.07 8.61
C LEU A 403 4.36 -1.19 8.51
N GLY A 404 5.11 -1.05 9.61
CA GLY A 404 6.44 -0.49 9.52
C GLY A 404 7.31 -1.41 8.67
N LYS A 405 7.91 -0.89 7.64
CA LYS A 405 8.98 -1.58 6.95
C LYS A 405 10.30 -1.37 7.70
N ASP A 406 10.41 -1.97 8.86
CA ASP A 406 11.66 -2.07 9.59
C ASP A 406 12.61 -3.09 8.91
N LYS A 407 12.40 -3.36 7.61
CA LYS A 407 13.18 -4.33 6.86
C LYS A 407 14.33 -3.63 6.16
N PRO A 408 15.58 -4.02 6.41
CA PRO A 408 16.70 -3.53 5.61
C PRO A 408 16.53 -4.03 4.17
N TYR A 409 16.42 -3.12 3.22
CA TYR A 409 16.49 -3.46 1.80
C TYR A 409 17.94 -3.83 1.47
N LEU A 410 18.17 -5.11 1.24
CA LEU A 410 19.39 -5.55 0.60
C LEU A 410 19.21 -5.37 -0.91
N ASN A 411 20.04 -4.56 -1.55
CA ASN A 411 20.03 -4.42 -3.00
C ASN A 411 20.58 -5.71 -3.63
N ARG A 412 19.70 -6.68 -3.85
CA ARG A 412 19.99 -7.97 -4.51
C ARG A 412 19.32 -8.12 -5.87
N THR A 413 18.88 -7.02 -6.41
CA THR A 413 18.24 -7.03 -7.73
C THR A 413 19.10 -7.65 -8.82
N PRO A 414 20.43 -7.42 -8.88
CA PRO A 414 21.26 -8.08 -9.87
C PRO A 414 21.28 -9.60 -9.75
N ASP A 415 21.16 -10.13 -8.52
CA ASP A 415 21.16 -11.58 -8.28
C ASP A 415 19.82 -12.22 -8.63
N LEU A 416 18.72 -11.49 -8.38
CA LEU A 416 17.36 -11.96 -8.62
C LEU A 416 16.92 -11.77 -10.10
N PHE A 417 17.50 -10.79 -10.78
CA PHE A 417 17.19 -10.44 -12.15
C PHE A 417 18.47 -10.24 -12.96
N PRO A 418 19.24 -11.32 -13.21
CA PRO A 418 20.57 -11.24 -13.85
C PRO A 418 20.53 -10.61 -15.24
N ASN A 419 19.40 -10.72 -15.95
CA ASN A 419 19.18 -10.15 -17.28
C ASN A 419 18.47 -8.79 -17.23
N GLY A 420 18.32 -8.21 -16.07
CA GLY A 420 17.45 -7.04 -15.84
C GLY A 420 15.97 -7.43 -15.83
N LEU A 421 15.12 -6.44 -15.57
CA LEU A 421 13.66 -6.60 -15.64
C LEU A 421 13.23 -6.39 -17.10
N THR A 422 13.45 -7.36 -17.95
CA THR A 422 13.33 -7.22 -19.41
C THR A 422 11.92 -7.45 -19.93
N GLY A 423 10.89 -7.30 -19.13
CA GLY A 423 9.50 -7.25 -19.63
C GLY A 423 8.99 -8.56 -20.26
N LEU A 424 9.59 -9.70 -19.92
CA LEU A 424 9.10 -11.00 -20.34
C LEU A 424 7.92 -11.48 -19.49
N ALA A 425 7.68 -10.84 -18.33
CA ALA A 425 6.53 -11.12 -17.49
C ALA A 425 5.25 -10.76 -18.24
N ASN A 426 4.36 -11.72 -18.31
CA ASN A 426 3.02 -11.53 -18.81
C ASN A 426 2.10 -11.39 -17.60
N ASP A 427 2.11 -10.22 -16.99
CA ASP A 427 1.26 -9.96 -15.84
C ASP A 427 -0.19 -9.85 -16.27
N ILE A 428 -1.06 -10.54 -15.56
CA ILE A 428 -2.51 -10.41 -15.69
C ILE A 428 -3.12 -9.95 -14.38
N PRO A 429 -4.12 -9.05 -14.41
CA PRO A 429 -4.80 -8.62 -13.20
C PRO A 429 -5.59 -9.78 -12.58
N TRP A 430 -5.60 -9.83 -11.25
CA TRP A 430 -6.36 -10.82 -10.50
C TRP A 430 -7.83 -10.90 -10.92
N LEU A 431 -8.44 -9.75 -11.20
CA LEU A 431 -9.83 -9.66 -11.61
C LEU A 431 -10.12 -10.35 -12.95
N ALA A 432 -9.11 -10.47 -13.82
CA ALA A 432 -9.25 -11.16 -15.10
C ALA A 432 -9.14 -12.70 -14.97
N LEU A 433 -8.62 -13.21 -13.85
CA LEU A 433 -8.33 -14.64 -13.71
C LEU A 433 -9.58 -15.51 -13.87
N ASN A 434 -10.70 -15.09 -13.30
CA ASN A 434 -11.96 -15.87 -13.38
C ASN A 434 -12.43 -15.97 -14.83
N GLU A 435 -12.49 -14.85 -15.56
CA GLU A 435 -12.84 -14.81 -16.96
C GLU A 435 -11.93 -15.70 -17.82
N ILE A 436 -10.61 -15.62 -17.56
CA ILE A 436 -9.61 -16.42 -18.26
C ILE A 436 -9.82 -17.92 -18.03
N LEU A 437 -10.09 -18.32 -16.78
CA LEU A 437 -10.32 -19.73 -16.44
C LEU A 437 -11.62 -20.27 -17.05
N GLU A 438 -12.66 -19.44 -17.14
CA GLU A 438 -13.96 -19.82 -17.70
C GLU A 438 -13.96 -19.84 -19.24
N THR A 439 -13.34 -18.85 -19.87
CA THR A 439 -13.42 -18.64 -21.32
C THR A 439 -12.19 -19.13 -22.09
N GLY A 440 -11.05 -19.29 -21.42
CA GLY A 440 -9.76 -19.54 -22.06
C GLY A 440 -9.23 -18.35 -22.86
N GLN A 441 -9.75 -17.14 -22.61
CA GLN A 441 -9.40 -15.93 -23.34
C GLN A 441 -9.02 -14.77 -22.41
N TYR A 442 -8.14 -13.90 -22.89
CA TYR A 442 -7.80 -12.63 -22.26
C TYR A 442 -7.63 -11.54 -23.32
N LEU A 443 -8.37 -10.43 -23.17
CA LEU A 443 -8.40 -9.33 -24.14
C LEU A 443 -8.69 -9.81 -25.59
N GLY A 444 -9.61 -10.75 -25.74
CA GLY A 444 -10.03 -11.31 -27.02
C GLY A 444 -9.00 -12.22 -27.70
N LYS A 445 -7.97 -12.67 -26.98
CA LYS A 445 -6.97 -13.64 -27.45
C LYS A 445 -7.02 -14.90 -26.62
N GLU A 446 -6.74 -16.04 -27.25
CA GLU A 446 -6.60 -17.32 -26.56
C GLU A 446 -5.51 -17.22 -25.46
N PHE A 447 -5.89 -17.65 -24.25
CA PHE A 447 -5.01 -17.64 -23.08
C PHE A 447 -5.17 -18.96 -22.30
N PRO A 448 -4.53 -20.03 -22.72
CA PRO A 448 -4.68 -21.34 -22.07
C PRO A 448 -3.89 -21.37 -20.75
N VAL A 449 -4.59 -21.46 -19.61
CA VAL A 449 -3.95 -21.79 -18.33
C VAL A 449 -3.95 -23.30 -18.15
N ARG A 450 -2.79 -23.91 -18.04
CA ARG A 450 -2.59 -25.37 -17.89
C ARG A 450 -1.97 -25.75 -16.56
N LEU A 451 -1.23 -24.83 -15.96
CA LEU A 451 -0.59 -25.01 -14.65
C LEU A 451 -0.73 -23.76 -13.82
N LEU A 452 -1.13 -23.93 -12.58
CA LEU A 452 -1.04 -22.91 -11.53
C LEU A 452 0.07 -23.34 -10.56
N TYR A 453 1.16 -22.57 -10.51
CA TYR A 453 2.25 -22.75 -9.57
C TYR A 453 2.10 -21.72 -8.43
N ASN A 454 1.65 -22.19 -7.28
CA ASN A 454 1.44 -21.32 -6.12
C ASN A 454 2.69 -21.29 -5.23
N VAL A 455 3.24 -20.11 -4.99
CA VAL A 455 4.44 -19.89 -4.17
C VAL A 455 4.09 -19.00 -3.01
N GLY A 456 4.22 -19.51 -1.79
CA GLY A 456 4.15 -18.71 -0.58
C GLY A 456 2.73 -18.34 -0.11
N ALA A 457 1.79 -19.22 -0.30
CA ALA A 457 0.43 -19.06 0.23
C ALA A 457 0.36 -19.22 1.75
#